data_06b82aba6113a42584e17a4808c21961
#
_entry.id   06b82aba6113a42584e17a4808c21961
#
_cell.length_a   1.000
_cell.length_b   1.000
_cell.length_c   1.000
_cell.angle_alpha   90.00
_cell.angle_beta   90.00
_cell.angle_gamma   90.00
#
_symmetry.space_group_name_H-M   'P 1'
#
loop_
_entity.id
_entity.type
_entity.pdbx_description
1 polymer ?
#
loop_
_entity_poly.entity_id
_entity_poly.type
_entity_poly.pdbx_seq_one_letter_code
_entity_poly.pdbx_strand_id
1 'polypeptide(L)'
;EFFDAVPTVSRKLQTLMDVGLGYIRLGQSATTLSGGEAQRVKLALELSKRDTGRTLYILDEPTTGLHFADIALLLEVIGRLKGKGNSIVIIEHNLDVIKTADWIVDLGPEGGDGGGMIIASGSPEEVVKLTEISHTADYLKQILK
;
A
#
# COMPACT_ATOMS: atom_id res chain seq x y z
N GLU A 1 -10.79 17.46 -18.13
CA GLU A 1 -11.34 18.56 -19.01
C GLU A 1 -12.46 19.34 -18.32
N PHE A 2 -13.55 18.71 -17.86
CA PHE A 2 -14.68 19.45 -17.25
C PHE A 2 -14.30 20.25 -15.99
N PHE A 3 -13.42 19.72 -15.15
CA PHE A 3 -13.00 20.37 -13.90
C PHE A 3 -11.65 21.11 -13.98
N ASP A 4 -11.08 21.30 -15.15
CA ASP A 4 -9.78 21.98 -15.30
C ASP A 4 -9.84 23.45 -14.84
N ALA A 5 -11.01 24.07 -14.97
CA ALA A 5 -11.26 25.42 -14.46
C ALA A 5 -11.38 25.50 -12.91
N VAL A 6 -11.42 24.35 -12.21
CA VAL A 6 -11.55 24.28 -10.75
C VAL A 6 -10.40 23.42 -10.17
N PRO A 7 -9.17 23.97 -10.03
CA PRO A 7 -7.96 23.19 -9.71
C PRO A 7 -8.05 22.37 -8.42
N THR A 8 -8.81 22.83 -7.43
CA THR A 8 -9.02 22.12 -6.16
C THR A 8 -9.83 20.85 -6.32
N VAL A 9 -10.81 20.84 -7.23
CA VAL A 9 -11.63 19.65 -7.55
C VAL A 9 -10.84 18.71 -8.44
N SER A 10 -10.23 19.24 -9.50
CA SER A 10 -9.41 18.48 -10.44
C SER A 10 -8.31 17.69 -9.71
N ARG A 11 -7.57 18.32 -8.79
CA ARG A 11 -6.53 17.67 -8.00
C ARG A 11 -7.07 16.52 -7.12
N LYS A 12 -8.22 16.69 -6.47
CA LYS A 12 -8.83 15.63 -5.64
C LYS A 12 -9.29 14.45 -6.48
N LEU A 13 -9.87 14.71 -7.66
CA LEU A 13 -10.26 13.65 -8.59
C LEU A 13 -9.05 12.92 -9.16
N GLN A 14 -7.97 13.66 -9.47
CA GLN A 14 -6.74 13.04 -9.94
C GLN A 14 -6.13 12.11 -8.88
N THR A 15 -6.13 12.52 -7.59
CA THR A 15 -5.65 11.65 -6.51
C THR A 15 -6.49 10.37 -6.35
N LEU A 16 -7.80 10.42 -6.62
CA LEU A 16 -8.62 9.20 -6.64
C LEU A 16 -8.23 8.27 -7.79
N MET A 17 -7.94 8.81 -8.96
CA MET A 17 -7.44 8.02 -10.09
C MET A 17 -6.06 7.42 -9.80
N ASP A 18 -5.17 8.21 -9.19
CA ASP A 18 -3.81 7.79 -8.82
C ASP A 18 -3.79 6.59 -7.87
N VAL A 19 -4.82 6.43 -7.04
CA VAL A 19 -4.96 5.27 -6.13
C VAL A 19 -5.79 4.12 -6.73
N GLY A 20 -6.00 4.11 -8.04
CA GLY A 20 -6.73 3.05 -8.74
C GLY A 20 -8.25 3.08 -8.55
N LEU A 21 -8.84 4.22 -8.22
CA LEU A 21 -10.28 4.39 -7.99
C LEU A 21 -11.00 5.11 -9.15
N GLY A 22 -10.44 5.06 -10.36
CA GLY A 22 -11.03 5.71 -11.54
C GLY A 22 -12.41 5.17 -11.96
N TYR A 23 -12.80 4.01 -11.49
CA TYR A 23 -14.08 3.36 -11.80
C TYR A 23 -15.22 3.73 -10.84
N ILE A 24 -14.94 4.30 -9.67
CA ILE A 24 -15.99 4.70 -8.73
C ILE A 24 -16.79 5.90 -9.26
N ARG A 25 -18.06 5.96 -8.89
CA ARG A 25 -18.95 7.05 -9.30
C ARG A 25 -19.02 8.13 -8.23
N LEU A 26 -18.99 9.38 -8.65
CA LEU A 26 -19.27 10.50 -7.75
C LEU A 26 -20.69 10.37 -7.18
N GLY A 27 -20.82 10.49 -5.86
CA GLY A 27 -22.09 10.29 -5.15
C GLY A 27 -22.37 8.83 -4.78
N GLN A 28 -21.49 7.89 -5.09
CA GLN A 28 -21.60 6.50 -4.61
C GLN A 28 -21.58 6.47 -3.08
N SER A 29 -22.48 5.66 -2.49
CA SER A 29 -22.51 5.48 -1.03
C SER A 29 -21.24 4.80 -0.52
N ALA A 30 -20.67 5.30 0.57
CA ALA A 30 -19.50 4.70 1.20
C ALA A 30 -19.74 3.25 1.67
N THR A 31 -21.00 2.87 1.93
CA THR A 31 -21.38 1.50 2.33
C THR A 31 -21.26 0.49 1.18
N THR A 32 -21.13 0.95 -0.06
CA THR A 32 -20.94 0.10 -1.24
C THR A 32 -19.47 -0.14 -1.58
N LEU A 33 -18.56 0.53 -0.87
CA LEU A 33 -17.13 0.36 -1.05
C LEU A 33 -16.62 -0.86 -0.26
N SER A 34 -15.72 -1.62 -0.86
CA SER A 34 -14.94 -2.63 -0.14
C SER A 34 -14.01 -1.97 0.89
N GLY A 35 -13.48 -2.77 1.84
CA GLY A 35 -12.52 -2.27 2.83
C GLY A 35 -11.30 -1.60 2.18
N GLY A 36 -10.71 -2.24 1.16
CA GLY A 36 -9.57 -1.70 0.41
C GLY A 36 -9.92 -0.42 -0.36
N GLU A 37 -11.11 -0.34 -0.99
CA GLU A 37 -11.56 0.88 -1.66
C GLU A 37 -11.74 2.03 -0.66
N ALA A 38 -12.34 1.77 0.49
CA ALA A 38 -12.52 2.78 1.53
C ALA A 38 -11.18 3.30 2.06
N GLN A 39 -10.17 2.43 2.22
CA GLN A 39 -8.82 2.83 2.59
C GLN A 39 -8.18 3.70 1.51
N ARG A 40 -8.28 3.34 0.24
CA ARG A 40 -7.73 4.13 -0.86
C ARG A 40 -8.41 5.50 -1.00
N VAL A 41 -9.71 5.60 -0.73
CA VAL A 41 -10.39 6.92 -0.65
C VAL A 41 -9.77 7.78 0.45
N LYS A 42 -9.52 7.21 1.64
CA LYS A 42 -8.83 7.93 2.73
C LYS A 42 -7.41 8.31 2.32
N LEU A 43 -6.67 7.42 1.68
CA LEU A 43 -5.32 7.67 1.19
C LEU A 43 -5.31 8.81 0.16
N ALA A 44 -6.23 8.82 -0.80
CA ALA A 44 -6.38 9.90 -1.76
C ALA A 44 -6.68 11.24 -1.08
N LEU A 45 -7.51 11.23 -0.02
CA LEU A 45 -7.79 12.42 0.76
C LEU A 45 -6.52 12.95 1.46
N GLU A 46 -5.74 12.08 2.09
CA GLU A 46 -4.48 12.46 2.75
C GLU A 46 -3.47 13.02 1.73
N LEU A 47 -3.33 12.38 0.57
CA LEU A 47 -2.48 12.87 -0.52
C LEU A 47 -2.87 14.27 -1.04
N SER A 48 -4.16 14.58 -0.99
CA SER A 48 -4.67 15.89 -1.43
C SER A 48 -4.38 17.02 -0.42
N LYS A 49 -4.02 16.68 0.82
CA LYS A 49 -3.68 17.64 1.87
C LYS A 49 -2.25 18.17 1.70
N ARG A 50 -1.99 19.29 2.37
CA ARG A 50 -0.64 19.82 2.49
C ARG A 50 0.13 18.94 3.48
N ASP A 51 1.15 18.26 2.99
CA ASP A 51 1.96 17.32 3.76
C ASP A 51 3.01 18.06 4.61
N THR A 52 3.23 17.58 5.83
CA THR A 52 4.24 18.11 6.74
C THR A 52 5.54 17.29 6.75
N GLY A 53 5.56 16.13 6.07
CA GLY A 53 6.68 15.20 6.06
C GLY A 53 6.96 14.51 7.39
N ARG A 54 5.97 14.47 8.31
CA ARG A 54 6.10 13.86 9.65
C ARG A 54 4.90 13.03 10.04
N THR A 55 4.28 12.38 9.05
CA THR A 55 3.09 11.54 9.26
C THR A 55 3.48 10.07 9.21
N LEU A 56 2.92 9.28 10.13
CA LEU A 56 2.92 7.83 10.07
C LEU A 56 1.61 7.37 9.43
N TYR A 57 1.70 6.70 8.30
CA TYR A 57 0.57 6.03 7.65
C TYR A 57 0.61 4.54 7.97
N ILE A 58 -0.52 3.99 8.40
CA ILE A 58 -0.71 2.55 8.61
C ILE A 58 -1.78 2.10 7.63
N LEU A 59 -1.41 1.22 6.70
CA LEU A 59 -2.26 0.68 5.67
C LEU A 59 -2.43 -0.83 5.89
N ASP A 60 -3.67 -1.28 5.95
CA ASP A 60 -4.02 -2.68 6.16
C ASP A 60 -4.61 -3.24 4.88
N GLU A 61 -3.89 -4.19 4.26
CA GLU A 61 -4.22 -4.83 2.99
C GLU A 61 -4.70 -3.86 1.89
N PRO A 62 -3.96 -2.78 1.59
CA PRO A 62 -4.43 -1.75 0.65
C PRO A 62 -4.56 -2.26 -0.80
N THR A 63 -4.00 -3.44 -1.12
CA THR A 63 -4.12 -4.05 -2.46
C THR A 63 -5.36 -4.91 -2.64
N THR A 64 -6.16 -5.13 -1.59
CA THR A 64 -7.36 -5.97 -1.66
C THR A 64 -8.31 -5.50 -2.77
N GLY A 65 -8.62 -6.41 -3.70
CA GLY A 65 -9.51 -6.16 -4.85
C GLY A 65 -8.89 -5.33 -5.98
N LEU A 66 -7.57 -5.10 -5.96
CA LEU A 66 -6.86 -4.40 -7.03
C LEU A 66 -6.37 -5.36 -8.12
N HIS A 67 -6.43 -4.87 -9.36
CA HIS A 67 -5.70 -5.47 -10.48
C HIS A 67 -4.22 -5.06 -10.44
N PHE A 68 -3.34 -5.83 -11.09
CA PHE A 68 -1.89 -5.55 -11.11
C PHE A 68 -1.52 -4.11 -11.53
N ALA A 69 -2.24 -3.56 -12.51
CA ALA A 69 -2.02 -2.19 -12.96
C ALA A 69 -2.33 -1.15 -11.86
N ASP A 70 -3.36 -1.41 -11.06
CA ASP A 70 -3.77 -0.52 -9.97
C ASP A 70 -2.80 -0.63 -8.78
N ILE A 71 -2.22 -1.81 -8.55
CA ILE A 71 -1.16 -1.99 -7.53
C ILE A 71 0.06 -1.13 -7.88
N ALA A 72 0.47 -1.08 -9.14
CA ALA A 72 1.58 -0.24 -9.57
C ALA A 72 1.30 1.25 -9.30
N LEU A 73 0.09 1.73 -9.61
CA LEU A 73 -0.33 3.10 -9.31
C LEU A 73 -0.33 3.38 -7.79
N LEU A 74 -0.83 2.43 -7.00
CA LEU A 74 -0.81 2.55 -5.53
C LEU A 74 0.61 2.66 -4.99
N LEU A 75 1.54 1.83 -5.49
CA LEU A 75 2.96 1.86 -5.09
C LEU A 75 3.63 3.18 -5.46
N GLU A 76 3.31 3.74 -6.63
CA GLU A 76 3.80 5.07 -7.01
C GLU A 76 3.33 6.16 -6.05
N VAL A 77 2.07 6.09 -5.63
CA VAL A 77 1.49 7.01 -4.65
C VAL A 77 2.15 6.88 -3.28
N ILE A 78 2.36 5.63 -2.81
CA ILE A 78 3.08 5.34 -1.57
C ILE A 78 4.51 5.88 -1.64
N GLY A 79 5.20 5.68 -2.77
CA GLY A 79 6.53 6.22 -3.02
C GLY A 79 6.57 7.75 -2.94
N ARG A 80 5.56 8.43 -3.47
CA ARG A 80 5.43 9.90 -3.36
C ARG A 80 5.24 10.37 -1.91
N LEU A 81 4.44 9.65 -1.11
CA LEU A 81 4.29 9.96 0.32
C LEU A 81 5.59 9.76 1.09
N LYS A 82 6.27 8.64 0.85
CA LYS A 82 7.58 8.35 1.43
C LYS A 82 8.60 9.44 1.06
N GLY A 83 8.68 9.81 -0.21
CA GLY A 83 9.59 10.83 -0.72
C GLY A 83 9.41 12.22 -0.10
N LYS A 84 8.26 12.48 0.53
CA LYS A 84 8.00 13.70 1.31
C LYS A 84 8.47 13.62 2.77
N GLY A 85 9.11 12.53 3.19
CA GLY A 85 9.63 12.32 4.54
C GLY A 85 8.70 11.62 5.51
N ASN A 86 7.58 11.08 5.02
CA ASN A 86 6.64 10.32 5.87
C ASN A 86 7.12 8.88 6.10
N SER A 87 6.65 8.28 7.18
CA SER A 87 6.79 6.85 7.47
C SER A 87 5.54 6.10 7.08
N ILE A 88 5.69 4.92 6.47
CA ILE A 88 4.56 4.12 6.02
C ILE A 88 4.75 2.69 6.50
N VAL A 89 3.77 2.17 7.22
CA VAL A 89 3.67 0.77 7.62
C VAL A 89 2.55 0.15 6.82
N ILE A 90 2.84 -0.96 6.15
CA ILE A 90 1.86 -1.67 5.32
C ILE A 90 1.77 -3.10 5.82
N ILE A 91 0.56 -3.53 6.16
CA ILE A 91 0.26 -4.94 6.45
C ILE A 91 -0.18 -5.54 5.12
N GLU A 92 0.59 -6.48 4.59
CA GLU A 92 0.37 -7.03 3.25
C GLU A 92 0.92 -8.44 3.11
N HIS A 93 0.31 -9.18 2.18
CA HIS A 93 0.78 -10.48 1.73
C HIS A 93 1.11 -10.48 0.22
N ASN A 94 0.86 -9.37 -0.47
CA ASN A 94 1.17 -9.21 -1.88
C ASN A 94 2.68 -9.00 -2.08
N LEU A 95 3.32 -9.94 -2.78
CA LEU A 95 4.76 -9.92 -2.99
C LEU A 95 5.25 -8.73 -3.83
N ASP A 96 4.42 -8.18 -4.72
CA ASP A 96 4.77 -7.00 -5.50
C ASP A 96 4.89 -5.74 -4.61
N VAL A 97 4.14 -5.70 -3.51
CA VAL A 97 4.28 -4.67 -2.48
C VAL A 97 5.48 -4.96 -1.59
N ILE A 98 5.58 -6.19 -1.06
CA ILE A 98 6.61 -6.59 -0.10
C ILE A 98 8.02 -6.38 -0.65
N LYS A 99 8.26 -6.71 -1.94
CA LYS A 99 9.57 -6.51 -2.58
C LYS A 99 10.00 -5.04 -2.72
N THR A 100 9.06 -4.08 -2.59
CA THR A 100 9.36 -2.63 -2.68
C THR A 100 9.59 -1.97 -1.32
N ALA A 101 9.45 -2.72 -0.24
CA ALA A 101 9.66 -2.21 1.11
C ALA A 101 11.14 -1.87 1.36
N ASP A 102 11.39 -0.88 2.22
CA ASP A 102 12.75 -0.64 2.73
C ASP A 102 13.11 -1.63 3.83
N TRP A 103 12.07 -2.07 4.57
CA TRP A 103 12.21 -2.98 5.71
C TRP A 103 11.00 -3.90 5.81
N ILE A 104 11.24 -5.17 6.02
CA ILE A 104 10.21 -6.20 6.23
C ILE A 104 10.27 -6.64 7.67
N VAL A 105 9.11 -6.87 8.27
CA VAL A 105 8.93 -7.60 9.53
C VAL A 105 7.97 -8.74 9.23
N ASP A 106 8.49 -9.96 9.19
CA ASP A 106 7.73 -11.17 8.91
C ASP A 106 7.28 -11.84 10.22
N LEU A 107 5.98 -12.07 10.33
CA LEU A 107 5.36 -12.65 11.52
C LEU A 107 4.93 -14.09 11.23
N GLY A 108 5.25 -14.99 12.15
CA GLY A 108 4.91 -16.39 12.00
C GLY A 108 5.26 -17.22 13.25
N PRO A 109 5.54 -18.53 13.09
CA PRO A 109 5.49 -19.30 11.83
C PRO A 109 4.08 -19.56 11.32
N GLU A 110 3.07 -19.59 12.20
CA GLU A 110 1.67 -19.88 11.90
C GLU A 110 0.78 -18.68 12.26
N GLY A 111 -0.53 -18.81 12.03
CA GLY A 111 -1.52 -17.86 12.49
C GLY A 111 -2.10 -18.22 13.86
N GLY A 112 -2.86 -17.30 14.50
CA GLY A 112 -3.50 -17.54 15.78
C GLY A 112 -2.52 -17.75 16.95
N ASP A 113 -2.84 -18.66 17.86
CA ASP A 113 -2.07 -18.89 19.10
C ASP A 113 -0.65 -19.42 18.87
N GLY A 114 -0.37 -20.00 17.70
CA GLY A 114 0.96 -20.48 17.28
C GLY A 114 1.79 -19.45 16.52
N GLY A 115 1.27 -18.25 16.31
CA GLY A 115 1.87 -17.21 15.49
C GLY A 115 2.24 -15.94 16.24
N GLY A 116 2.42 -14.85 15.47
CA GLY A 116 2.65 -13.51 16.03
C GLY A 116 4.07 -13.26 16.52
N MET A 117 4.99 -14.18 16.29
CA MET A 117 6.42 -13.98 16.57
C MET A 117 7.12 -13.38 15.34
N ILE A 118 8.09 -12.51 15.56
CA ILE A 118 8.97 -12.05 14.48
C ILE A 118 9.90 -13.19 14.11
N ILE A 119 9.74 -13.73 12.92
CA ILE A 119 10.57 -14.84 12.39
C ILE A 119 11.67 -14.34 11.45
N ALA A 120 11.44 -13.22 10.76
CA ALA A 120 12.45 -12.57 9.94
C ALA A 120 12.26 -11.05 9.98
N SER A 121 13.34 -10.29 9.90
CA SER A 121 13.31 -8.82 9.83
C SER A 121 14.56 -8.32 9.12
N GLY A 122 14.39 -7.36 8.20
CA GLY A 122 15.49 -6.79 7.41
C GLY A 122 15.01 -6.18 6.10
N SER A 123 15.96 -5.75 5.27
CA SER A 123 15.65 -5.38 3.89
C SER A 123 15.17 -6.61 3.10
N PRO A 124 14.48 -6.44 1.98
CA PRO A 124 14.09 -7.58 1.13
C PRO A 124 15.26 -8.50 0.79
N GLU A 125 16.46 -7.94 0.50
CA GLU A 125 17.67 -8.67 0.16
C GLU A 125 18.28 -9.43 1.35
N GLU A 126 17.99 -9.01 2.56
CA GLU A 126 18.38 -9.71 3.79
C GLU A 126 17.39 -10.83 4.10
N VAL A 127 16.09 -10.54 4.01
CA VAL A 127 15.03 -11.50 4.31
C VAL A 127 15.05 -12.68 3.36
N VAL A 128 15.33 -12.51 2.07
CA VAL A 128 15.41 -13.63 1.10
C VAL A 128 16.48 -14.68 1.43
N LYS A 129 17.38 -14.40 2.35
CA LYS A 129 18.41 -15.37 2.82
C LYS A 129 17.86 -16.31 3.89
N LEU A 130 16.69 -16.03 4.44
CA LEU A 130 16.08 -16.73 5.58
C LEU A 130 15.00 -17.73 5.15
N THR A 131 15.16 -18.38 4.00
CA THR A 131 14.19 -19.31 3.40
C THR A 131 13.89 -20.55 4.28
N GLU A 132 14.76 -20.90 5.21
CA GLU A 132 14.55 -22.06 6.12
C GLU A 132 13.52 -21.77 7.22
N ILE A 133 13.27 -20.49 7.53
CA ILE A 133 12.40 -20.07 8.65
C ILE A 133 11.25 -19.15 8.23
N SER A 134 11.31 -18.58 7.03
CA SER A 134 10.32 -17.63 6.52
C SER A 134 9.77 -18.10 5.17
N HIS A 135 8.47 -18.37 5.13
CA HIS A 135 7.78 -18.63 3.86
C HIS A 135 7.81 -17.41 2.94
N THR A 136 7.69 -16.22 3.50
CA THR A 136 7.81 -14.94 2.74
C THR A 136 9.16 -14.86 2.04
N ALA A 137 10.24 -15.25 2.71
CA ALA A 137 11.58 -15.28 2.12
C ALA A 137 11.68 -16.23 0.92
N ASP A 138 11.07 -17.42 1.01
CA ASP A 138 11.09 -18.40 -0.07
C ASP A 138 10.38 -17.89 -1.33
N TYR A 139 9.21 -17.25 -1.17
CA TYR A 139 8.49 -16.64 -2.29
C TYR A 139 9.21 -15.40 -2.84
N LEU A 140 9.76 -14.54 -1.98
CA LEU A 140 10.53 -13.36 -2.41
C LEU A 140 11.74 -13.74 -3.24
N LYS A 141 12.43 -14.83 -2.91
CA LYS A 141 13.61 -15.31 -3.65
C LYS A 141 13.30 -15.65 -5.11
N GLN A 142 12.06 -15.99 -5.43
CA GLN A 142 11.65 -16.31 -6.79
C GLN A 142 11.46 -15.06 -7.66
N ILE A 143 11.19 -13.90 -7.05
CA ILE A 143 10.88 -12.64 -7.74
C ILE A 143 11.97 -11.59 -7.64
N LEU A 144 12.85 -11.66 -6.64
CA LEU A 144 14.04 -10.82 -6.50
C LEU A 144 15.25 -11.49 -7.19
N LYS A 145 15.19 -11.58 -8.50
CA LYS A 145 16.31 -12.08 -9.33
C LYS A 145 17.14 -10.95 -9.88
#